data_e56de0ecfcb6e06c3aea87924af50f4b
#
_entry.id   e56de0ecfcb6e06c3aea87924af50f4b
#
_cell.length_a   1.000
_cell.length_b   1.000
_cell.length_c   1.000
_cell.angle_alpha   90.00
_cell.angle_beta   90.00
_cell.angle_gamma   90.00
#
_symmetry.space_group_name_H-M   'P 1'
#
loop_
_entity.id
_entity.type
_entity.pdbx_description
1 polymer ?
#
loop_
_entity_poly.entity_id
_entity_poly.type
_entity_poly.pdbx_seq_one_letter_code
_entity_poly.pdbx_strand_id
1 'polypeptide(L)'
;MARPMTSYHAAHLVEDPRRATVWKVVAQHLAAHVAPGAHVLELGAGYCDWINNVRAARRVAVDVWPELPAHTAPGVEPMVFDISTGLQPLGGASFDVVLASNLLEHFAPDAAAGIVRGVASLLRPAGRFILIQPNFRYAWRRYFDDYTHRSIFTDVSLPALLRAHGFSIVEVKPRFVPYSMQGARIPIAGWLVKAYLMSPFKPAAGQMLVIAQKETPAHVR
;
A
#
# COMPACT_ATOMS: atom_id res chain seq x y z
N MET A 1 14.51 -23.45 -4.84
CA MET A 1 14.43 -23.11 -3.40
C MET A 1 14.40 -21.60 -3.30
N ALA A 2 13.26 -21.01 -2.90
CA ALA A 2 13.17 -19.57 -2.65
C ALA A 2 14.00 -19.25 -1.39
N ARG A 3 14.88 -18.26 -1.46
CA ARG A 3 15.59 -17.74 -0.27
C ARG A 3 14.56 -17.15 0.69
N PRO A 4 14.67 -17.39 2.00
CA PRO A 4 13.73 -16.84 2.97
C PRO A 4 13.79 -15.31 2.93
N MET A 5 12.63 -14.67 2.82
CA MET A 5 12.44 -13.21 2.78
C MET A 5 12.90 -12.48 4.05
N THR A 6 13.28 -13.20 5.11
CA THR A 6 13.95 -12.65 6.30
C THR A 6 15.20 -11.82 5.97
N SER A 7 15.90 -12.14 4.86
CA SER A 7 17.05 -11.36 4.41
C SER A 7 16.67 -10.02 3.77
N TYR A 8 15.47 -9.91 3.16
CA TYR A 8 14.99 -8.65 2.57
C TYR A 8 14.65 -7.62 3.65
N HIS A 9 13.87 -8.03 4.66
CA HIS A 9 13.51 -7.16 5.77
C HIS A 9 14.74 -6.64 6.51
N ALA A 10 15.71 -7.51 6.76
CA ALA A 10 16.96 -7.11 7.41
C ALA A 10 17.82 -6.13 6.58
N ALA A 11 17.74 -6.21 5.25
CA ALA A 11 18.54 -5.38 4.35
C ALA A 11 17.87 -4.05 3.96
N HIS A 12 16.53 -4.03 3.83
CA HIS A 12 15.80 -2.92 3.23
C HIS A 12 14.79 -2.25 4.17
N LEU A 13 14.24 -2.97 5.15
CA LEU A 13 13.34 -2.42 6.15
C LEU A 13 14.13 -2.09 7.44
N VAL A 14 14.84 -0.97 7.43
CA VAL A 14 15.43 -0.42 8.65
C VAL A 14 14.33 0.23 9.47
N GLU A 15 14.19 -0.18 10.73
CA GLU A 15 13.29 0.48 11.67
C GLU A 15 13.72 1.94 11.84
N ASP A 16 12.86 2.86 11.42
CA ASP A 16 13.09 4.30 11.56
C ASP A 16 11.92 4.90 12.34
N PRO A 17 12.13 5.36 13.57
CA PRO A 17 11.07 5.96 14.40
C PRO A 17 10.34 7.12 13.72
N ARG A 18 11.00 7.78 12.75
CA ARG A 18 10.39 8.87 11.96
C ARG A 18 9.26 8.37 11.06
N ARG A 19 9.31 7.09 10.64
CA ARG A 19 8.25 6.46 9.84
C ARG A 19 6.91 6.50 10.55
N ALA A 20 6.88 6.17 11.84
CA ALA A 20 5.64 6.18 12.63
C ALA A 20 4.94 7.55 12.58
N THR A 21 5.71 8.66 12.68
CA THR A 21 5.14 10.02 12.57
C THR A 21 4.56 10.27 11.19
N VAL A 22 5.26 9.90 10.12
CA VAL A 22 4.80 10.10 8.74
C VAL A 22 3.55 9.28 8.47
N TRP A 23 3.55 7.98 8.81
CA TRP A 23 2.44 7.10 8.55
C TRP A 23 1.19 7.44 9.38
N LYS A 24 1.36 7.96 10.60
CA LYS A 24 0.25 8.52 11.36
C LYS A 24 -0.45 9.66 10.59
N VAL A 25 0.32 10.56 9.98
CA VAL A 25 -0.25 11.67 9.19
C VAL A 25 -0.81 11.16 7.86
N VAL A 26 -0.16 10.20 7.20
CA VAL A 26 -0.69 9.56 5.99
C VAL A 26 -2.01 8.84 6.28
N ALA A 27 -2.12 8.10 7.39
CA ALA A 27 -3.37 7.46 7.80
C ALA A 27 -4.49 8.49 8.04
N GLN A 28 -4.17 9.63 8.67
CA GLN A 28 -5.12 10.75 8.83
C GLN A 28 -5.53 11.36 7.49
N HIS A 29 -4.59 11.51 6.55
CA HIS A 29 -4.87 12.04 5.21
C HIS A 29 -5.81 11.12 4.42
N LEU A 30 -5.64 9.80 4.57
CA LEU A 30 -6.45 8.78 3.92
C LEU A 30 -7.76 8.45 4.66
N ALA A 31 -7.99 9.03 5.84
CA ALA A 31 -9.15 8.71 6.68
C ALA A 31 -10.51 8.96 6.00
N ALA A 32 -10.58 9.93 5.05
CA ALA A 32 -11.78 10.19 4.26
C ALA A 32 -12.19 8.99 3.36
N HIS A 33 -11.28 8.06 3.12
CA HIS A 33 -11.52 6.87 2.33
C HIS A 33 -11.85 5.63 3.17
N VAL A 34 -11.86 5.75 4.51
CA VAL A 34 -12.12 4.66 5.46
C VAL A 34 -13.29 5.04 6.35
N ALA A 35 -14.44 4.40 6.15
CA ALA A 35 -15.60 4.62 7.05
C ALA A 35 -15.31 4.07 8.46
N PRO A 36 -15.88 4.64 9.53
CA PRO A 36 -15.64 4.19 10.91
C PRO A 36 -15.97 2.70 11.16
N GLY A 37 -16.95 2.15 10.48
CA GLY A 37 -17.34 0.73 10.53
C GLY A 37 -16.64 -0.17 9.52
N ALA A 38 -15.65 0.33 8.78
CA ALA A 38 -15.00 -0.42 7.72
C ALA A 38 -14.19 -1.61 8.22
N HIS A 39 -14.11 -2.64 7.40
CA HIS A 39 -13.10 -3.70 7.50
C HIS A 39 -11.94 -3.35 6.57
N VAL A 40 -10.75 -3.24 7.11
CA VAL A 40 -9.56 -2.83 6.36
C VAL A 40 -8.49 -3.91 6.36
N LEU A 41 -7.75 -3.96 5.26
CA LEU A 41 -6.64 -4.89 5.04
C LEU A 41 -5.42 -4.10 4.57
N GLU A 42 -4.26 -4.38 5.12
CA GLU A 42 -2.97 -3.94 4.59
C GLU A 42 -2.21 -5.15 4.06
N LEU A 43 -1.85 -5.12 2.77
CA LEU A 43 -1.00 -6.13 2.11
C LEU A 43 0.44 -5.62 2.07
N GLY A 44 1.39 -6.46 2.48
CA GLY A 44 2.77 -6.07 2.65
C GLY A 44 2.95 -5.09 3.81
N ALA A 45 2.38 -5.42 4.97
CA ALA A 45 2.25 -4.50 6.09
C ALA A 45 3.59 -4.15 6.76
N GLY A 46 4.63 -4.99 6.62
CA GLY A 46 5.94 -4.76 7.23
C GLY A 46 5.83 -4.40 8.73
N TYR A 47 6.26 -3.20 9.10
CA TYR A 47 6.14 -2.68 10.48
C TYR A 47 4.74 -2.24 10.88
N CYS A 48 3.72 -2.50 10.08
CA CYS A 48 2.31 -2.16 10.37
C CYS A 48 2.07 -0.65 10.58
N ASP A 49 2.89 0.19 9.96
CA ASP A 49 2.87 1.63 10.18
C ASP A 49 1.52 2.29 9.83
N TRP A 50 0.83 1.81 8.79
CA TRP A 50 -0.48 2.34 8.44
C TRP A 50 -1.61 1.68 9.21
N ILE A 51 -1.67 0.34 9.24
CA ILE A 51 -2.81 -0.39 9.84
C ILE A 51 -2.94 -0.13 11.34
N ASN A 52 -1.82 0.13 12.03
CA ASN A 52 -1.81 0.49 13.44
C ASN A 52 -2.43 1.88 13.70
N ASN A 53 -2.44 2.76 12.71
CA ASN A 53 -2.91 4.14 12.83
C ASN A 53 -4.30 4.39 12.20
N VAL A 54 -4.87 3.39 11.51
CA VAL A 54 -6.20 3.53 10.91
C VAL A 54 -7.30 3.19 11.93
N ARG A 55 -8.42 3.94 11.87
CA ARG A 55 -9.62 3.66 12.67
C ARG A 55 -10.61 2.88 11.83
N ALA A 56 -10.88 1.63 12.22
CA ALA A 56 -11.77 0.72 11.51
C ALA A 56 -12.34 -0.30 12.48
N ALA A 57 -13.46 -0.94 12.13
CA ALA A 57 -14.09 -1.97 12.95
C ALA A 57 -13.27 -3.28 12.95
N ARG A 58 -12.66 -3.62 11.82
CA ARG A 58 -11.76 -4.76 11.68
C ARG A 58 -10.49 -4.33 10.96
N ARG A 59 -9.34 -4.75 11.46
CA ARG A 59 -8.03 -4.44 10.89
C ARG A 59 -7.22 -5.71 10.72
N VAL A 60 -6.82 -6.00 9.49
CA VAL A 60 -6.02 -7.18 9.15
C VAL A 60 -4.71 -6.73 8.51
N ALA A 61 -3.59 -7.25 8.97
CA ALA A 61 -2.26 -7.03 8.41
C ALA A 61 -1.74 -8.33 7.81
N VAL A 62 -1.27 -8.28 6.57
CA VAL A 62 -0.68 -9.43 5.88
C VAL A 62 0.74 -9.11 5.46
N ASP A 63 1.66 -10.00 5.79
CA ASP A 63 3.03 -9.96 5.28
C ASP A 63 3.59 -11.40 5.24
N VAL A 64 4.64 -11.59 4.47
CA VAL A 64 5.40 -12.85 4.46
C VAL A 64 6.38 -12.94 5.64
N TRP A 65 6.62 -11.82 6.30
CA TRP A 65 7.57 -11.68 7.40
C TRP A 65 7.06 -12.35 8.69
N PRO A 66 7.76 -13.38 9.23
CA PRO A 66 7.30 -14.12 10.41
C PRO A 66 7.16 -13.25 11.68
N GLU A 67 7.89 -12.13 11.76
CA GLU A 67 7.86 -11.24 12.92
C GLU A 67 6.71 -10.23 12.87
N LEU A 68 5.90 -10.23 11.82
CA LEU A 68 4.72 -9.36 11.66
C LEU A 68 3.87 -9.25 12.96
N PRO A 69 3.55 -10.34 13.67
CA PRO A 69 2.72 -10.25 14.88
C PRO A 69 3.30 -9.37 15.99
N ALA A 70 4.64 -9.25 16.07
CA ALA A 70 5.30 -8.42 17.06
C ALA A 70 5.15 -6.91 16.78
N HIS A 71 4.77 -6.54 15.56
CA HIS A 71 4.62 -5.15 15.14
C HIS A 71 3.15 -4.70 15.05
N THR A 72 2.19 -5.58 15.29
CA THR A 72 0.76 -5.23 15.27
C THR A 72 0.30 -4.61 16.59
N ALA A 73 -0.43 -3.50 16.51
CA ALA A 73 -1.09 -2.91 17.67
C ALA A 73 -2.28 -3.80 18.14
N PRO A 74 -2.73 -3.68 19.41
CA PRO A 74 -3.90 -4.39 19.88
C PRO A 74 -5.12 -4.20 18.97
N GLY A 75 -5.80 -5.31 18.65
CA GLY A 75 -6.97 -5.34 17.76
C GLY A 75 -6.64 -5.30 16.26
N VAL A 76 -5.38 -5.46 15.87
CA VAL A 76 -4.99 -5.78 14.50
C VAL A 76 -4.76 -7.30 14.41
N GLU A 77 -5.35 -7.94 13.43
CA GLU A 77 -5.22 -9.37 13.14
C GLU A 77 -4.00 -9.60 12.21
N PRO A 78 -2.87 -10.15 12.71
CA PRO A 78 -1.75 -10.49 11.83
C PRO A 78 -1.98 -11.81 11.11
N MET A 79 -1.67 -11.85 9.82
CA MET A 79 -1.66 -13.06 9.01
C MET A 79 -0.34 -13.17 8.25
N VAL A 80 0.43 -14.21 8.54
CA VAL A 80 1.76 -14.44 7.93
C VAL A 80 1.62 -15.44 6.80
N PHE A 81 1.67 -14.97 5.55
CA PHE A 81 1.72 -15.83 4.37
C PHE A 81 2.20 -15.07 3.14
N ASP A 82 2.64 -15.82 2.12
CA ASP A 82 3.08 -15.27 0.83
C ASP A 82 1.87 -15.02 -0.08
N ILE A 83 1.57 -13.75 -0.33
CA ILE A 83 0.47 -13.33 -1.21
C ILE A 83 0.70 -13.69 -2.69
N SER A 84 1.92 -14.05 -3.09
CA SER A 84 2.21 -14.50 -4.46
C SER A 84 1.56 -15.86 -4.76
N THR A 85 1.24 -16.64 -3.72
CA THR A 85 0.54 -17.92 -3.85
C THR A 85 -0.97 -17.76 -3.93
N GLY A 86 -1.48 -16.54 -3.71
CA GLY A 86 -2.90 -16.18 -3.75
C GLY A 86 -3.39 -15.55 -2.46
N LEU A 87 -4.61 -15.05 -2.49
CA LEU A 87 -5.26 -14.37 -1.37
C LEU A 87 -6.39 -15.19 -0.72
N GLN A 88 -6.51 -16.48 -1.05
CA GLN A 88 -7.56 -17.37 -0.55
C GLN A 88 -7.65 -17.45 0.99
N PRO A 89 -6.54 -17.38 1.75
CA PRO A 89 -6.61 -17.37 3.22
C PRO A 89 -7.44 -16.23 3.81
N LEU A 90 -7.65 -15.15 3.05
CA LEU A 90 -8.42 -13.97 3.47
C LEU A 90 -9.94 -14.12 3.24
N GLY A 91 -10.38 -15.22 2.62
CA GLY A 91 -11.79 -15.45 2.31
C GLY A 91 -12.29 -14.67 1.09
N GLY A 92 -13.60 -14.46 1.02
CA GLY A 92 -14.27 -13.70 -0.06
C GLY A 92 -14.50 -12.24 0.31
N ALA A 93 -15.41 -11.57 -0.42
CA ALA A 93 -15.75 -10.15 -0.31
C ALA A 93 -16.09 -9.71 1.13
N SER A 94 -15.07 -9.36 1.90
CA SER A 94 -15.18 -9.06 3.33
C SER A 94 -14.53 -7.75 3.76
N PHE A 95 -13.81 -7.08 2.83
CA PHE A 95 -13.13 -5.82 3.11
C PHE A 95 -13.78 -4.64 2.38
N ASP A 96 -13.79 -3.50 3.05
CA ASP A 96 -14.25 -2.23 2.49
C ASP A 96 -13.07 -1.44 1.90
N VAL A 97 -11.88 -1.61 2.49
CA VAL A 97 -10.64 -0.97 2.03
C VAL A 97 -9.49 -1.96 2.08
N VAL A 98 -8.73 -2.01 1.00
CA VAL A 98 -7.41 -2.68 0.95
C VAL A 98 -6.36 -1.60 0.66
N LEU A 99 -5.26 -1.61 1.41
CA LEU A 99 -4.10 -0.78 1.13
C LEU A 99 -2.90 -1.66 0.79
N ALA A 100 -2.11 -1.22 -0.17
CA ALA A 100 -0.78 -1.76 -0.45
C ALA A 100 0.20 -0.60 -0.69
N SER A 101 1.34 -0.64 0.00
CA SER A 101 2.37 0.38 -0.14
C SER A 101 3.71 -0.24 -0.45
N ASN A 102 4.35 0.21 -1.53
CA ASN A 102 5.64 -0.32 -2.00
C ASN A 102 5.63 -1.86 -2.04
N LEU A 103 4.66 -2.41 -2.75
CA LEU A 103 4.41 -3.85 -2.78
C LEU A 103 4.41 -4.42 -4.20
N LEU A 104 3.62 -3.86 -5.12
CA LEU A 104 3.40 -4.46 -6.44
C LEU A 104 4.65 -4.45 -7.31
N GLU A 105 5.56 -3.51 -7.12
CA GLU A 105 6.83 -3.41 -7.84
C GLU A 105 7.76 -4.62 -7.64
N HIS A 106 7.57 -5.34 -6.54
CA HIS A 106 8.36 -6.55 -6.22
C HIS A 106 7.90 -7.81 -6.95
N PHE A 107 6.76 -7.76 -7.62
CA PHE A 107 6.20 -8.88 -8.38
C PHE A 107 6.40 -8.73 -9.87
N ALA A 108 6.55 -9.84 -10.57
CA ALA A 108 6.48 -9.84 -12.04
C ALA A 108 5.09 -9.37 -12.51
N PRO A 109 4.95 -8.81 -13.73
CA PRO A 109 3.71 -8.21 -14.21
C PRO A 109 2.48 -9.11 -14.05
N ASP A 110 2.58 -10.39 -14.40
CA ASP A 110 1.47 -11.34 -14.29
C ASP A 110 1.07 -11.63 -12.84
N ALA A 111 2.06 -11.71 -11.93
CA ALA A 111 1.81 -11.89 -10.51
C ALA A 111 1.18 -10.63 -9.90
N ALA A 112 1.65 -9.45 -10.27
CA ALA A 112 1.03 -8.18 -9.85
C ALA A 112 -0.43 -8.10 -10.33
N ALA A 113 -0.72 -8.47 -11.59
CA ALA A 113 -2.08 -8.56 -12.11
C ALA A 113 -2.92 -9.60 -11.36
N GLY A 114 -2.32 -10.74 -10.97
CA GLY A 114 -2.95 -11.75 -10.11
C GLY A 114 -3.35 -11.22 -8.75
N ILE A 115 -2.46 -10.45 -8.10
CA ILE A 115 -2.75 -9.79 -6.81
C ILE A 115 -3.90 -8.78 -6.97
N VAL A 116 -3.89 -7.96 -8.02
CA VAL A 116 -4.97 -6.98 -8.29
C VAL A 116 -6.32 -7.69 -8.46
N ARG A 117 -6.39 -8.80 -9.21
CA ARG A 117 -7.60 -9.63 -9.32
C ARG A 117 -8.03 -10.21 -7.97
N GLY A 118 -7.07 -10.70 -7.19
CA GLY A 118 -7.34 -11.21 -5.84
C GLY A 118 -7.93 -10.13 -4.94
N VAL A 119 -7.38 -8.92 -4.96
CA VAL A 119 -7.93 -7.76 -4.21
C VAL A 119 -9.36 -7.44 -4.67
N ALA A 120 -9.63 -7.47 -5.98
CA ALA A 120 -11.01 -7.27 -6.48
C ALA A 120 -11.99 -8.30 -5.89
N SER A 121 -11.55 -9.56 -5.69
CA SER A 121 -12.38 -10.59 -5.07
C SER A 121 -12.59 -10.39 -3.57
N LEU A 122 -11.61 -9.84 -2.86
CA LEU A 122 -11.69 -9.56 -1.42
C LEU A 122 -12.54 -8.33 -1.09
N LEU A 123 -12.61 -7.36 -1.98
CA LEU A 123 -13.36 -6.14 -1.75
C LEU A 123 -14.86 -6.38 -1.91
N ARG A 124 -15.63 -5.77 -1.02
CA ARG A 124 -17.08 -5.61 -1.16
C ARG A 124 -17.39 -4.76 -2.39
N PRO A 125 -18.63 -4.79 -2.91
CA PRO A 125 -19.07 -3.83 -3.93
C PRO A 125 -18.78 -2.39 -3.49
N ALA A 126 -18.25 -1.56 -4.39
CA ALA A 126 -17.79 -0.20 -4.12
C ALA A 126 -16.64 -0.07 -3.11
N GLY A 127 -16.02 -1.18 -2.69
CA GLY A 127 -14.82 -1.18 -1.85
C GLY A 127 -13.63 -0.54 -2.55
N ARG A 128 -12.67 -0.03 -1.78
CA ARG A 128 -11.55 0.77 -2.29
C ARG A 128 -10.23 0.02 -2.20
N PHE A 129 -9.44 0.14 -3.26
CA PHE A 129 -8.03 -0.25 -3.27
C PHE A 129 -7.17 1.01 -3.27
N ILE A 130 -6.37 1.21 -2.22
CA ILE A 130 -5.49 2.35 -2.05
C ILE A 130 -4.05 1.86 -2.27
N LEU A 131 -3.35 2.48 -3.21
CA LEU A 131 -1.97 2.12 -3.54
C LEU A 131 -1.06 3.34 -3.38
N ILE A 132 0.04 3.15 -2.63
CA ILE A 132 1.14 4.09 -2.57
C ILE A 132 2.33 3.36 -3.19
N GLN A 133 2.78 3.81 -4.38
CA GLN A 133 3.75 3.09 -5.18
C GLN A 133 4.83 4.02 -5.73
N PRO A 134 6.06 3.56 -5.93
CA PRO A 134 7.05 4.31 -6.67
C PRO A 134 6.51 4.68 -8.06
N ASN A 135 6.52 5.97 -8.38
CA ASN A 135 6.23 6.42 -9.72
C ASN A 135 7.56 6.52 -10.50
N PHE A 136 7.79 5.60 -11.41
CA PHE A 136 9.04 5.53 -12.15
C PHE A 136 9.40 6.84 -12.86
N ARG A 137 8.42 7.65 -13.27
CA ARG A 137 8.66 8.96 -13.89
C ARG A 137 9.46 9.91 -13.00
N TYR A 138 9.34 9.77 -11.66
CA TYR A 138 9.99 10.66 -10.69
C TYR A 138 11.03 9.93 -9.84
N ALA A 139 10.99 8.58 -9.79
CA ALA A 139 11.89 7.75 -8.98
C ALA A 139 12.98 7.04 -9.79
N TRP A 140 13.03 7.18 -11.13
CA TRP A 140 13.81 6.36 -12.03
C TRP A 140 15.32 6.26 -11.69
N ARG A 141 15.89 7.34 -11.14
CA ARG A 141 17.33 7.37 -10.79
C ARG A 141 17.68 6.43 -9.63
N ARG A 142 16.72 6.13 -8.77
CA ARG A 142 16.89 5.34 -7.56
C ARG A 142 16.02 4.09 -7.53
N TYR A 143 15.25 3.87 -8.60
CA TYR A 143 14.26 2.79 -8.62
C TYR A 143 14.90 1.42 -8.44
N PHE A 144 16.04 1.20 -9.09
CA PHE A 144 16.78 -0.05 -9.03
C PHE A 144 17.91 -0.06 -8.00
N ASP A 145 17.97 0.94 -7.09
CA ASP A 145 18.77 0.84 -5.87
C ASP A 145 18.21 -0.30 -4.98
N ASP A 146 16.92 -0.62 -5.13
CA ASP A 146 16.34 -1.85 -4.64
C ASP A 146 16.33 -2.91 -5.77
N TYR A 147 17.23 -3.88 -5.66
CA TYR A 147 17.41 -4.95 -6.65
C TYR A 147 16.22 -5.92 -6.76
N THR A 148 15.26 -5.84 -5.83
CA THR A 148 14.08 -6.72 -5.82
C THR A 148 12.93 -6.18 -6.67
N HIS A 149 13.02 -4.96 -7.19
CA HIS A 149 12.03 -4.39 -8.09
C HIS A 149 12.01 -5.15 -9.44
N ARG A 150 10.85 -5.65 -9.80
CA ARG A 150 10.62 -6.48 -10.98
C ARG A 150 9.67 -5.86 -11.99
N SER A 151 8.76 -4.99 -11.53
CA SER A 151 7.80 -4.28 -12.37
C SER A 151 7.93 -2.78 -12.24
N ILE A 152 7.74 -2.08 -13.34
CA ILE A 152 7.77 -0.62 -13.42
C ILE A 152 6.34 -0.10 -13.50
N PHE A 153 5.96 0.76 -12.55
CA PHE A 153 4.67 1.44 -12.54
C PHE A 153 4.83 2.95 -12.70
N THR A 154 3.88 3.54 -13.38
CA THR A 154 3.70 4.98 -13.51
C THR A 154 2.29 5.38 -13.15
N ASP A 155 2.05 6.67 -12.98
CA ASP A 155 0.72 7.26 -12.80
C ASP A 155 -0.23 7.04 -13.99
N VAL A 156 0.24 6.42 -15.05
CA VAL A 156 -0.56 5.98 -16.22
C VAL A 156 -0.73 4.46 -16.23
N SER A 157 0.37 3.71 -16.10
CA SER A 157 0.31 2.24 -16.25
C SER A 157 -0.38 1.55 -15.08
N LEU A 158 -0.21 2.04 -13.83
CA LEU A 158 -0.90 1.46 -12.69
C LEU A 158 -2.43 1.65 -12.75
N PRO A 159 -2.97 2.86 -13.02
CA PRO A 159 -4.39 3.01 -13.29
C PRO A 159 -4.93 2.17 -14.45
N ALA A 160 -4.14 1.97 -15.52
CA ALA A 160 -4.53 1.10 -16.63
C ALA A 160 -4.65 -0.36 -16.19
N LEU A 161 -3.69 -0.87 -15.41
CA LEU A 161 -3.76 -2.21 -14.81
C LEU A 161 -5.01 -2.39 -13.95
N LEU A 162 -5.32 -1.40 -13.11
CA LEU A 162 -6.50 -1.46 -12.23
C LEU A 162 -7.79 -1.49 -13.02
N ARG A 163 -7.94 -0.64 -14.05
CA ARG A 163 -9.13 -0.64 -14.93
C ARG A 163 -9.31 -1.97 -15.66
N ALA A 164 -8.22 -2.58 -16.13
CA ALA A 164 -8.25 -3.88 -16.79
C ALA A 164 -8.75 -5.01 -15.87
N HIS A 165 -8.80 -4.77 -14.56
CA HIS A 165 -9.19 -5.76 -13.55
C HIS A 165 -10.42 -5.34 -12.72
N GLY A 166 -11.32 -4.50 -13.29
CA GLY A 166 -12.61 -4.19 -12.69
C GLY A 166 -12.59 -3.11 -11.62
N PHE A 167 -11.68 -2.14 -11.77
CA PHE A 167 -11.65 -0.96 -10.92
C PHE A 167 -11.90 0.32 -11.72
N SER A 168 -12.70 1.21 -11.19
CA SER A 168 -12.76 2.62 -11.60
C SER A 168 -11.75 3.42 -10.77
N ILE A 169 -11.12 4.42 -11.38
CA ILE A 169 -10.13 5.25 -10.71
C ILE A 169 -10.80 6.45 -10.07
N VAL A 170 -10.67 6.56 -8.76
CA VAL A 170 -11.22 7.66 -7.95
C VAL A 170 -10.25 8.82 -7.88
N GLU A 171 -8.96 8.53 -7.65
CA GLU A 171 -7.94 9.57 -7.51
C GLU A 171 -6.58 9.07 -7.98
N VAL A 172 -5.81 9.96 -8.62
CA VAL A 172 -4.39 9.76 -8.93
C VAL A 172 -3.62 11.00 -8.51
N LYS A 173 -2.68 10.84 -7.60
CA LYS A 173 -1.67 11.86 -7.28
C LYS A 173 -0.32 11.35 -7.77
N PRO A 174 0.18 11.82 -8.92
CA PRO A 174 1.45 11.34 -9.50
C PRO A 174 2.66 11.56 -8.61
N ARG A 175 2.58 12.56 -7.73
CA ARG A 175 3.60 12.94 -6.74
C ARG A 175 2.93 13.08 -5.39
N PHE A 176 3.06 12.10 -4.54
CA PHE A 176 2.39 12.07 -3.23
C PHE A 176 3.37 12.24 -2.07
N VAL A 177 4.33 11.32 -1.92
CA VAL A 177 5.33 11.36 -0.85
C VAL A 177 6.74 11.13 -1.42
N PRO A 178 7.81 11.50 -0.69
CA PRO A 178 9.17 11.17 -1.09
C PRO A 178 9.37 9.67 -1.31
N TYR A 179 10.22 9.32 -2.28
CA TYR A 179 10.54 7.92 -2.58
C TYR A 179 11.19 7.19 -1.40
N SER A 180 12.08 7.86 -0.68
CA SER A 180 12.71 7.35 0.52
C SER A 180 12.94 8.50 1.49
N MET A 181 12.79 8.22 2.78
CA MET A 181 13.14 9.15 3.85
C MET A 181 14.54 8.89 4.43
N GLN A 182 15.21 7.85 3.94
CA GLN A 182 16.58 7.55 4.34
C GLN A 182 17.50 8.72 3.98
N GLY A 183 18.28 9.19 4.95
CA GLY A 183 19.17 10.34 4.77
C GLY A 183 18.50 11.71 4.84
N ALA A 184 17.21 11.82 5.12
CA ALA A 184 16.59 13.10 5.36
C ALA A 184 17.18 13.79 6.60
N ARG A 185 17.78 14.98 6.40
CA ARG A 185 18.39 15.78 7.48
C ARG A 185 17.37 16.72 8.18
N ILE A 186 16.13 16.75 7.70
CA ILE A 186 15.08 17.62 8.20
C ILE A 186 14.34 16.90 9.34
N PRO A 187 14.08 17.56 10.48
CA PRO A 187 13.26 17.02 11.54
C PRO A 187 11.86 16.68 10.99
N ILE A 188 11.39 15.44 11.21
CA ILE A 188 10.07 15.03 10.76
C ILE A 188 9.06 15.32 11.88
N ALA A 189 8.48 16.51 11.86
CA ALA A 189 7.35 16.88 12.71
C ALA A 189 6.03 16.61 11.97
N GLY A 190 5.02 16.11 12.67
CA GLY A 190 3.74 15.75 12.05
C GLY A 190 3.07 16.90 11.31
N TRP A 191 3.18 18.14 11.82
CA TRP A 191 2.62 19.32 11.15
C TRP A 191 3.33 19.65 9.82
N LEU A 192 4.65 19.39 9.72
CA LEU A 192 5.40 19.53 8.47
C LEU A 192 4.95 18.50 7.43
N VAL A 193 4.76 17.25 7.85
CA VAL A 193 4.24 16.19 6.98
C VAL A 193 2.84 16.55 6.49
N LYS A 194 1.97 17.05 7.39
CA LYS A 194 0.63 17.51 7.03
C LYS A 194 0.68 18.66 6.02
N ALA A 195 1.50 19.68 6.27
CA ALA A 195 1.70 20.79 5.35
C ALA A 195 2.22 20.30 3.99
N TYR A 196 3.17 19.38 3.98
CA TYR A 196 3.67 18.75 2.75
C TYR A 196 2.55 18.04 1.99
N LEU A 197 1.73 17.21 2.66
CA LEU A 197 0.63 16.47 2.01
C LEU A 197 -0.46 17.40 1.46
N MET A 198 -0.65 18.58 2.04
CA MET A 198 -1.61 19.61 1.58
C MET A 198 -1.02 20.52 0.50
N SER A 199 0.29 20.68 0.41
CA SER A 199 0.95 21.55 -0.55
C SER A 199 0.77 21.05 -1.99
N PRO A 200 0.52 21.90 -2.98
CA PRO A 200 0.60 21.52 -4.39
C PRO A 200 2.05 21.28 -4.84
N PHE A 201 3.02 21.88 -4.17
CA PHE A 201 4.44 21.71 -4.45
C PHE A 201 4.99 20.52 -3.64
N LYS A 202 5.48 19.50 -4.34
CA LYS A 202 5.94 18.22 -3.78
C LYS A 202 7.43 17.98 -4.06
N PRO A 203 8.34 18.68 -3.39
CA PRO A 203 9.77 18.44 -3.61
C PRO A 203 10.12 16.98 -3.27
N ALA A 204 11.02 16.37 -4.06
CA ALA A 204 11.48 15.00 -3.88
C ALA A 204 10.39 13.91 -3.87
N ALA A 205 9.13 14.23 -4.20
CA ALA A 205 8.09 13.19 -4.30
C ALA A 205 8.40 12.22 -5.44
N GLY A 206 8.64 10.99 -5.09
CA GLY A 206 8.92 9.89 -6.00
C GLY A 206 7.87 8.79 -5.96
N GLN A 207 6.95 8.83 -4.99
CA GLN A 207 5.83 7.90 -4.90
C GLN A 207 4.53 8.58 -5.34
N MET A 208 3.67 7.81 -5.99
CA MET A 208 2.31 8.19 -6.34
C MET A 208 1.31 7.61 -5.33
N LEU A 209 0.13 8.24 -5.26
CA LEU A 209 -1.07 7.68 -4.65
C LEU A 209 -2.07 7.38 -5.75
N VAL A 210 -2.61 6.18 -5.76
CA VAL A 210 -3.74 5.78 -6.60
C VAL A 210 -4.84 5.22 -5.71
N ILE A 211 -6.04 5.77 -5.84
CA ILE A 211 -7.23 5.26 -5.17
C ILE A 211 -8.18 4.76 -6.25
N ALA A 212 -8.50 3.48 -6.17
CA ALA A 212 -9.41 2.82 -7.09
C ALA A 212 -10.60 2.24 -6.32
N GLN A 213 -11.74 2.19 -6.96
CA GLN A 213 -12.97 1.63 -6.43
C GLN A 213 -13.35 0.40 -7.25
N LYS A 214 -13.67 -0.70 -6.57
CA LYS A 214 -14.20 -1.89 -7.23
C LYS A 214 -15.50 -1.55 -7.97
N GLU A 215 -15.55 -1.86 -9.25
CA GLU A 215 -16.77 -1.70 -10.03
C GLU A 215 -17.83 -2.67 -9.52
N THR A 216 -19.04 -2.15 -9.36
CA THR A 216 -20.22 -3.00 -9.12
C THR A 216 -20.66 -3.52 -10.49
N PRO A 217 -20.84 -4.84 -10.66
CA PRO A 217 -21.38 -5.35 -11.91
C PRO A 217 -22.68 -4.60 -12.22
N ALA A 218 -22.76 -4.00 -13.40
CA ALA A 218 -24.01 -3.44 -13.85
C ALA A 218 -25.06 -4.56 -13.82
N HIS A 219 -26.16 -4.37 -13.10
CA HIS A 219 -27.29 -5.28 -13.22
C HIS A 219 -27.69 -5.27 -14.70
N VAL A 220 -27.36 -6.35 -15.41
CA VAL A 220 -27.95 -6.62 -16.72
C VAL A 220 -29.45 -6.77 -16.47
N ARG A 221 -30.20 -5.74 -16.84
CA ARG A 221 -31.66 -5.79 -16.85
C ARG A 221 -32.10 -6.57 -18.05
#